data_59f2d58da044512f5b8fc0da62fe0271
#
_entry.id   59f2d58da044512f5b8fc0da62fe0271
#
_cell.length_a   1.000
_cell.length_b   1.000
_cell.length_c   1.000
_cell.angle_alpha   90.00
_cell.angle_beta   90.00
_cell.angle_gamma   90.00
#
_symmetry.space_group_name_H-M   'P 1'
#
loop_
_entity.id
_entity.type
_entity.pdbx_description
1 polymer ?
#
loop_
_entity_poly.entity_id
_entity_poly.type
_entity_poly.pdbx_seq_one_letter_code
_entity_poly.pdbx_strand_id
1 'polypeptide(L)'
;MILETKKMSLQNLTIKSQEILQQAQQLAFTSGNANIETEHVLKTMLNDKDSPIEYLLKKNNVNVNYVDEKLEAAIQKLPKVSSGEPAQALSRDANNILLRATASLKTFKDEFVSVEHLLIAILQGSDNTAKLLKDAGLTEKGLVAAITDLKKGST
;
A
#
# COMPACT_ATOMS: atom_id res chain seq x y z
N MET A 1 16.03 -7.71 10.15
CA MET A 1 15.27 -7.14 9.05
C MET A 1 14.83 -5.71 9.37
N ILE A 2 14.85 -4.85 8.39
CA ILE A 2 14.53 -3.44 8.57
C ILE A 2 13.17 -3.20 9.21
N LEU A 3 12.15 -3.92 8.73
CA LEU A 3 10.80 -3.69 9.23
C LEU A 3 10.65 -4.03 10.70
N GLU A 4 11.51 -4.88 11.21
CA GLU A 4 11.45 -5.29 12.60
C GLU A 4 11.82 -4.17 13.55
N THR A 5 12.63 -3.21 13.08
CA THR A 5 13.04 -2.11 13.93
C THR A 5 11.95 -1.05 14.08
N LYS A 6 10.90 -1.12 13.28
CA LYS A 6 9.77 -0.20 13.35
C LYS A 6 8.61 -0.84 14.11
N LYS A 7 8.93 -1.36 15.26
CA LYS A 7 8.08 -2.28 15.98
C LYS A 7 6.69 -1.79 16.29
N MET A 8 6.52 -0.51 16.55
CA MET A 8 5.20 -0.03 16.94
C MET A 8 4.16 -0.19 15.84
N SER A 9 4.51 0.20 14.62
CA SER A 9 3.60 0.05 13.50
C SER A 9 3.35 -1.41 13.16
N LEU A 10 4.41 -2.23 13.24
CA LEU A 10 4.32 -3.63 12.85
C LEU A 10 3.46 -4.45 13.79
N GLN A 11 3.38 -4.05 15.05
CA GLN A 11 2.64 -4.82 16.04
C GLN A 11 1.14 -4.90 15.77
N ASN A 12 0.61 -3.91 15.06
CA ASN A 12 -0.82 -3.84 14.80
C ASN A 12 -1.20 -4.28 13.40
N LEU A 13 -0.29 -4.92 12.68
CA LEU A 13 -0.55 -5.35 11.31
C LEU A 13 -1.07 -6.79 11.28
N THR A 14 -2.03 -7.03 10.39
CA THR A 14 -2.41 -8.42 10.12
C THR A 14 -1.24 -9.14 9.48
N ILE A 15 -1.29 -10.47 9.50
CA ILE A 15 -0.25 -11.27 8.85
C ILE A 15 -0.16 -10.91 7.36
N LYS A 16 -1.31 -10.76 6.71
CA LYS A 16 -1.33 -10.37 5.29
C LYS A 16 -0.67 -9.02 5.07
N SER A 17 -0.93 -8.04 5.93
CA SER A 17 -0.30 -6.73 5.80
C SER A 17 1.21 -6.82 6.00
N GLN A 18 1.66 -7.65 6.93
CA GLN A 18 3.09 -7.86 7.13
C GLN A 18 3.74 -8.48 5.90
N GLU A 19 3.06 -9.46 5.29
CA GLU A 19 3.55 -10.08 4.06
C GLU A 19 3.67 -9.08 2.93
N ILE A 20 2.68 -8.19 2.80
CA ILE A 20 2.71 -7.15 1.78
C ILE A 20 3.93 -6.27 1.95
N LEU A 21 4.22 -5.84 3.18
CA LEU A 21 5.36 -4.97 3.42
C LEU A 21 6.67 -5.68 3.17
N GLN A 22 6.77 -6.97 3.53
CA GLN A 22 7.98 -7.74 3.28
C GLN A 22 8.20 -7.93 1.78
N GLN A 23 7.14 -8.19 1.03
CA GLN A 23 7.24 -8.33 -0.41
C GLN A 23 7.56 -7.01 -1.07
N ALA A 24 7.04 -5.90 -0.52
CA ALA A 24 7.39 -4.57 -1.03
C ALA A 24 8.89 -4.30 -0.85
N GLN A 25 9.46 -4.70 0.29
CA GLN A 25 10.89 -4.59 0.51
C GLN A 25 11.66 -5.43 -0.49
N GLN A 26 11.21 -6.64 -0.74
CA GLN A 26 11.86 -7.51 -1.71
C GLN A 26 11.82 -6.91 -3.11
N LEU A 27 10.67 -6.35 -3.48
CA LEU A 27 10.55 -5.69 -4.79
C LEU A 27 11.50 -4.50 -4.91
N ALA A 28 11.55 -3.67 -3.87
CA ALA A 28 12.46 -2.51 -3.88
C ALA A 28 13.90 -2.97 -3.97
N PHE A 29 14.25 -4.04 -3.28
CA PHE A 29 15.60 -4.59 -3.28
C PHE A 29 15.97 -5.09 -4.68
N THR A 30 15.12 -5.90 -5.29
CA THR A 30 15.41 -6.46 -6.61
C THR A 30 15.40 -5.40 -7.69
N SER A 31 14.67 -4.30 -7.49
CA SER A 31 14.66 -3.17 -8.42
C SER A 31 15.83 -2.23 -8.20
N GLY A 32 16.64 -2.46 -7.16
CA GLY A 32 17.80 -1.63 -6.86
C GLY A 32 17.45 -0.25 -6.32
N ASN A 33 16.24 -0.07 -5.82
CA ASN A 33 15.80 1.25 -5.36
C ASN A 33 16.37 1.57 -3.98
N ALA A 34 16.63 2.86 -3.75
CA ALA A 34 17.26 3.29 -2.50
C ALA A 34 16.41 3.02 -1.28
N ASN A 35 15.10 3.20 -1.42
CA ASN A 35 14.16 3.05 -0.30
C ASN A 35 12.99 2.17 -0.71
N ILE A 36 12.24 1.72 0.31
CA ILE A 36 10.96 1.07 0.08
C ILE A 36 9.93 2.17 -0.06
N GLU A 37 9.38 2.34 -1.25
CA GLU A 37 8.48 3.43 -1.57
C GLU A 37 7.02 2.97 -1.59
N THR A 38 6.11 3.94 -1.63
CA THR A 38 4.68 3.68 -1.72
C THR A 38 4.35 2.85 -2.96
N GLU A 39 5.05 3.14 -4.06
CA GLU A 39 4.85 2.39 -5.31
C GLU A 39 5.08 0.90 -5.12
N HIS A 40 6.11 0.55 -4.35
CA HIS A 40 6.39 -0.86 -4.08
C HIS A 40 5.25 -1.50 -3.28
N VAL A 41 4.72 -0.76 -2.30
CA VAL A 41 3.63 -1.27 -1.47
C VAL A 41 2.38 -1.52 -2.30
N LEU A 42 1.98 -0.54 -3.11
CA LEU A 42 0.77 -0.70 -3.92
C LEU A 42 0.94 -1.78 -4.98
N LYS A 43 2.10 -1.83 -5.61
CA LYS A 43 2.37 -2.87 -6.61
C LYS A 43 2.24 -4.26 -6.02
N THR A 44 2.80 -4.46 -4.84
CA THR A 44 2.71 -5.73 -4.15
C THR A 44 1.25 -6.08 -3.81
N MET A 45 0.49 -5.07 -3.39
CA MET A 45 -0.92 -5.29 -3.08
C MET A 45 -1.71 -5.72 -4.31
N LEU A 46 -1.42 -5.12 -5.46
CA LEU A 46 -2.09 -5.48 -6.71
C LEU A 46 -1.73 -6.90 -7.17
N ASN A 47 -0.51 -7.32 -6.89
CA ASN A 47 -0.04 -8.63 -7.32
C ASN A 47 -0.57 -9.76 -6.42
N ASP A 48 -1.07 -9.42 -5.24
CA ASP A 48 -1.58 -10.43 -4.30
C ASP A 48 -3.04 -10.73 -4.60
N LYS A 49 -3.27 -11.86 -5.27
CA LYS A 49 -4.62 -12.24 -5.68
C LYS A 49 -5.49 -12.72 -4.53
N ASP A 50 -4.88 -12.96 -3.37
CA ASP A 50 -5.62 -13.38 -2.19
C ASP A 50 -6.15 -12.21 -1.36
N SER A 51 -5.82 -10.98 -1.77
CA SER A 51 -6.27 -9.79 -1.06
C SER A 51 -7.49 -9.19 -1.76
N PRO A 52 -8.27 -8.36 -1.06
CA PRO A 52 -9.45 -7.75 -1.65
C PRO A 52 -9.15 -6.51 -2.49
N ILE A 53 -7.89 -6.17 -2.70
CA ILE A 53 -7.52 -4.90 -3.33
C ILE A 53 -8.08 -4.76 -4.75
N GLU A 54 -7.90 -5.80 -5.56
CA GLU A 54 -8.41 -5.74 -6.94
C GLU A 54 -9.92 -5.61 -6.95
N TYR A 55 -10.60 -6.34 -6.07
CA TYR A 55 -12.05 -6.26 -5.94
C TYR A 55 -12.50 -4.83 -5.59
N LEU A 56 -11.82 -4.23 -4.60
CA LEU A 56 -12.18 -2.88 -4.15
C LEU A 56 -11.99 -1.85 -5.27
N LEU A 57 -10.92 -1.98 -6.03
CA LEU A 57 -10.67 -1.07 -7.15
C LEU A 57 -11.72 -1.24 -8.24
N LYS A 58 -12.05 -2.47 -8.60
CA LYS A 58 -13.05 -2.74 -9.61
C LYS A 58 -14.44 -2.27 -9.18
N LYS A 59 -14.75 -2.40 -7.90
CA LYS A 59 -16.00 -1.92 -7.36
C LYS A 59 -16.17 -0.42 -7.56
N ASN A 60 -15.05 0.28 -7.62
CA ASN A 60 -15.03 1.73 -7.84
C ASN A 60 -14.75 2.09 -9.30
N ASN A 61 -14.90 1.14 -10.21
CA ASN A 61 -14.73 1.35 -11.65
C ASN A 61 -13.30 1.79 -12.02
N VAL A 62 -12.32 1.41 -11.20
CA VAL A 62 -10.93 1.70 -11.49
C VAL A 62 -10.39 0.64 -12.45
N ASN A 63 -9.70 1.09 -13.49
CA ASN A 63 -9.02 0.18 -14.41
C ASN A 63 -7.73 -0.30 -13.77
N VAL A 64 -7.74 -1.53 -13.27
CA VAL A 64 -6.59 -2.09 -12.54
C VAL A 64 -5.36 -2.16 -13.43
N ASN A 65 -5.53 -2.53 -14.70
CA ASN A 65 -4.39 -2.61 -15.62
C ASN A 65 -3.73 -1.24 -15.82
N TYR A 66 -4.54 -0.19 -15.91
CA TYR A 66 -4.02 1.17 -16.02
C TYR A 66 -3.15 1.52 -14.81
N VAL A 67 -3.67 1.23 -13.62
CA VAL A 67 -2.93 1.51 -12.38
C VAL A 67 -1.63 0.72 -12.36
N ASP A 68 -1.69 -0.56 -12.71
CA ASP A 68 -0.52 -1.43 -12.70
C ASP A 68 0.56 -0.94 -13.67
N GLU A 69 0.17 -0.55 -14.86
CA GLU A 69 1.11 -0.03 -15.86
C GLU A 69 1.78 1.25 -15.40
N LYS A 70 0.99 2.15 -14.79
CA LYS A 70 1.53 3.41 -14.30
C LYS A 70 2.47 3.18 -13.12
N LEU A 71 2.16 2.22 -12.27
CA LEU A 71 3.03 1.86 -11.16
C LEU A 71 4.36 1.30 -11.65
N GLU A 72 4.29 0.42 -12.65
CA GLU A 72 5.50 -0.16 -13.19
C GLU A 72 6.41 0.93 -13.76
N ALA A 73 5.83 1.87 -14.51
CA ALA A 73 6.59 2.99 -15.06
C ALA A 73 7.17 3.86 -13.94
N ALA A 74 6.40 4.09 -12.88
CA ALA A 74 6.87 4.90 -11.76
C ALA A 74 8.03 4.24 -11.03
N ILE A 75 7.96 2.92 -10.84
CA ILE A 75 9.04 2.18 -10.17
C ILE A 75 10.32 2.25 -11.00
N GLN A 76 10.20 2.17 -12.31
CA GLN A 76 11.37 2.27 -13.18
C GLN A 76 12.08 3.62 -13.06
N LYS A 77 11.37 4.65 -12.66
CA LYS A 77 11.92 6.00 -12.52
C LYS A 77 12.44 6.29 -11.12
N LEU A 78 12.22 5.41 -10.16
CA LEU A 78 12.69 5.64 -8.80
C LEU A 78 14.22 5.59 -8.73
N PRO A 79 14.81 6.38 -7.82
CA PRO A 79 16.27 6.39 -7.69
C PRO A 79 16.82 5.00 -7.37
N LYS A 80 17.93 4.65 -8.01
CA LYS A 80 18.63 3.41 -7.74
C LYS A 80 19.90 3.71 -6.97
N VAL A 81 20.29 2.78 -6.09
CA VAL A 81 21.54 2.96 -5.36
C VAL A 81 22.71 2.75 -6.31
N SER A 82 23.75 3.59 -6.14
CA SER A 82 25.00 3.43 -6.90
C SER A 82 26.01 2.61 -6.12
N SER A 83 25.85 2.53 -4.81
CA SER A 83 26.72 1.73 -3.95
C SER A 83 25.96 1.43 -2.66
N GLY A 84 26.34 0.36 -1.98
CA GLY A 84 25.64 -0.08 -0.79
C GLY A 84 24.42 -0.93 -1.13
N GLU A 85 23.67 -1.28 -0.12
CA GLU A 85 22.50 -2.12 -0.30
C GLU A 85 21.24 -1.30 -0.52
N PRO A 86 20.38 -1.73 -1.45
CA PRO A 86 19.10 -1.05 -1.66
C PRO A 86 18.07 -1.39 -0.58
N ALA A 87 16.99 -0.64 -0.58
CA ALA A 87 15.80 -0.92 0.24
C ALA A 87 16.10 -1.07 1.72
N GLN A 88 16.96 -0.20 2.26
CA GLN A 88 17.36 -0.28 3.66
C GLN A 88 16.27 0.23 4.61
N ALA A 89 15.40 1.11 4.16
CA ALA A 89 14.40 1.71 5.03
C ALA A 89 13.17 2.12 4.22
N LEU A 90 12.06 2.28 4.95
CA LEU A 90 10.87 2.88 4.36
C LEU A 90 11.14 4.35 4.07
N SER A 91 10.66 4.82 2.93
CA SER A 91 10.69 6.25 2.65
C SER A 91 9.75 6.96 3.63
N ARG A 92 9.86 8.29 3.68
CA ARG A 92 8.96 9.08 4.51
C ARG A 92 7.50 8.82 4.12
N ASP A 93 7.20 8.83 2.83
CA ASP A 93 5.83 8.63 2.37
C ASP A 93 5.32 7.24 2.73
N ALA A 94 6.14 6.22 2.57
CA ALA A 94 5.75 4.85 2.91
C ALA A 94 5.53 4.71 4.43
N ASN A 95 6.38 5.34 5.23
CA ASN A 95 6.20 5.31 6.68
C ASN A 95 4.90 6.01 7.09
N ASN A 96 4.57 7.11 6.42
CA ASN A 96 3.34 7.84 6.71
C ASN A 96 2.09 7.01 6.43
N ILE A 97 2.18 6.08 5.47
CA ILE A 97 1.06 5.18 5.21
C ILE A 97 0.76 4.35 6.45
N LEU A 98 1.79 3.83 7.10
CA LEU A 98 1.60 3.03 8.31
C LEU A 98 0.96 3.86 9.42
N LEU A 99 1.38 5.10 9.56
CA LEU A 99 0.82 5.99 10.58
C LEU A 99 -0.65 6.28 10.30
N ARG A 100 -0.98 6.62 9.05
CA ARG A 100 -2.37 6.91 8.70
C ARG A 100 -3.25 5.68 8.80
N ALA A 101 -2.73 4.52 8.41
CA ALA A 101 -3.49 3.27 8.48
C ALA A 101 -3.81 2.94 9.93
N THR A 102 -2.85 3.13 10.83
CA THR A 102 -3.08 2.90 12.25
C THR A 102 -4.15 3.85 12.79
N ALA A 103 -4.10 5.11 12.37
CA ALA A 103 -5.10 6.09 12.80
C ALA A 103 -6.50 5.73 12.31
N SER A 104 -6.63 5.07 11.17
CA SER A 104 -7.94 4.73 10.62
C SER A 104 -8.63 3.58 11.34
N LEU A 105 -7.93 2.87 12.22
CA LEU A 105 -8.52 1.75 12.94
C LEU A 105 -9.74 2.16 13.75
N LYS A 106 -9.71 3.36 14.32
CA LYS A 106 -10.84 3.85 15.11
C LYS A 106 -12.07 4.05 14.24
N THR A 107 -11.88 4.58 13.04
CA THR A 107 -12.96 4.84 12.12
C THR A 107 -13.70 3.56 11.75
N PHE A 108 -12.95 2.48 11.54
CA PHE A 108 -13.54 1.19 11.14
C PHE A 108 -13.80 0.27 12.33
N LYS A 109 -13.45 0.69 13.54
CA LYS A 109 -13.61 -0.11 14.75
C LYS A 109 -12.90 -1.45 14.63
N ASP A 110 -11.69 -1.40 14.07
CA ASP A 110 -10.84 -2.58 13.89
C ASP A 110 -9.68 -2.54 14.86
N GLU A 111 -9.13 -3.72 15.14
CA GLU A 111 -7.99 -3.84 16.04
C GLU A 111 -6.66 -3.89 15.29
N PHE A 112 -6.68 -4.36 14.05
CA PHE A 112 -5.46 -4.58 13.28
C PHE A 112 -5.54 -3.91 11.92
N VAL A 113 -4.38 -3.42 11.46
CA VAL A 113 -4.27 -2.81 10.14
C VAL A 113 -4.27 -3.92 9.09
N SER A 114 -5.31 -3.96 8.31
CA SER A 114 -5.43 -4.89 7.19
C SER A 114 -5.03 -4.19 5.89
N VAL A 115 -5.00 -4.94 4.79
CA VAL A 115 -4.59 -4.37 3.50
C VAL A 115 -5.52 -3.26 3.04
N GLU A 116 -6.81 -3.31 3.36
CA GLU A 116 -7.72 -2.24 2.98
C GLU A 116 -7.42 -0.95 3.72
N HIS A 117 -6.95 -1.02 4.97
CA HIS A 117 -6.50 0.18 5.69
C HIS A 117 -5.27 0.77 5.02
N LEU A 118 -4.37 -0.09 4.53
CA LEU A 118 -3.19 0.38 3.81
C LEU A 118 -3.61 1.10 2.53
N LEU A 119 -4.60 0.57 1.83
CA LEU A 119 -5.07 1.20 0.59
C LEU A 119 -5.67 2.58 0.86
N ILE A 120 -6.50 2.71 1.89
CA ILE A 120 -7.05 4.01 2.26
C ILE A 120 -5.93 4.98 2.62
N ALA A 121 -4.95 4.51 3.40
CA ALA A 121 -3.84 5.34 3.82
C ALA A 121 -3.03 5.85 2.62
N ILE A 122 -2.85 5.02 1.61
CA ILE A 122 -2.18 5.43 0.37
C ILE A 122 -2.98 6.54 -0.30
N LEU A 123 -4.29 6.34 -0.42
CA LEU A 123 -5.15 7.29 -1.10
C LEU A 123 -5.21 8.64 -0.38
N GLN A 124 -5.10 8.63 0.93
CA GLN A 124 -5.15 9.85 1.74
C GLN A 124 -3.89 10.70 1.63
N GLY A 125 -2.84 10.16 1.06
CA GLY A 125 -1.59 10.88 0.92
C GLY A 125 -1.64 11.93 -0.19
N SER A 126 -0.51 12.57 -0.38
CA SER A 126 -0.35 13.57 -1.45
C SER A 126 0.83 13.24 -2.35
N ASP A 127 1.38 12.04 -2.22
CA ASP A 127 2.51 11.62 -3.03
C ASP A 127 2.05 11.15 -4.41
N ASN A 128 3.00 10.71 -5.21
CA ASN A 128 2.74 10.29 -6.58
C ASN A 128 1.75 9.11 -6.66
N THR A 129 1.83 8.20 -5.71
CA THR A 129 0.97 7.02 -5.72
C THR A 129 -0.48 7.39 -5.41
N ALA A 130 -0.67 8.31 -4.45
CA ALA A 130 -2.01 8.81 -4.14
C ALA A 130 -2.61 9.50 -5.37
N LYS A 131 -1.81 10.32 -6.04
CA LYS A 131 -2.26 11.02 -7.23
C LYS A 131 -2.65 10.03 -8.33
N LEU A 132 -1.86 8.98 -8.50
CA LEU A 132 -2.15 7.95 -9.50
C LEU A 132 -3.52 7.33 -9.27
N LEU A 133 -3.84 6.97 -8.03
CA LEU A 133 -5.12 6.38 -7.72
C LEU A 133 -6.26 7.35 -7.94
N LYS A 134 -6.07 8.61 -7.57
CA LYS A 134 -7.09 9.64 -7.78
C LYS A 134 -7.33 9.89 -9.27
N ASP A 135 -6.26 9.93 -10.04
CA ASP A 135 -6.36 10.12 -11.48
C ASP A 135 -7.07 8.93 -12.14
N ALA A 136 -6.97 7.76 -11.55
CA ALA A 136 -7.65 6.57 -12.05
C ALA A 136 -9.12 6.52 -11.64
N GLY A 137 -9.56 7.48 -10.85
CA GLY A 137 -10.97 7.61 -10.48
C GLY A 137 -11.34 7.14 -9.09
N LEU A 138 -10.35 6.72 -8.28
CA LEU A 138 -10.65 6.28 -6.93
C LEU A 138 -10.85 7.47 -6.00
N THR A 139 -11.95 7.44 -5.25
CA THR A 139 -12.23 8.46 -4.23
C THR A 139 -12.24 7.81 -2.87
N GLU A 140 -11.92 8.60 -1.85
CA GLU A 140 -11.94 8.07 -0.49
C GLU A 140 -13.35 7.62 -0.11
N LYS A 141 -14.36 8.42 -0.47
CA LYS A 141 -15.75 8.08 -0.16
C LYS A 141 -16.15 6.75 -0.79
N GLY A 142 -15.84 6.56 -2.07
CA GLY A 142 -16.16 5.32 -2.76
C GLY A 142 -15.43 4.12 -2.18
N LEU A 143 -14.16 4.33 -1.81
CA LEU A 143 -13.37 3.25 -1.25
C LEU A 143 -13.90 2.85 0.14
N VAL A 144 -14.22 3.83 0.98
CA VAL A 144 -14.79 3.55 2.29
C VAL A 144 -16.10 2.79 2.17
N ALA A 145 -16.95 3.19 1.22
CA ALA A 145 -18.22 2.50 1.02
C ALA A 145 -17.99 1.04 0.60
N ALA A 146 -17.05 0.80 -0.31
CA ALA A 146 -16.75 -0.55 -0.78
C ALA A 146 -16.18 -1.42 0.35
N ILE A 147 -15.32 -0.85 1.19
CA ILE A 147 -14.77 -1.57 2.33
C ILE A 147 -15.87 -1.93 3.32
N THR A 148 -16.76 -0.98 3.60
CA THR A 148 -17.87 -1.22 4.51
C THR A 148 -18.75 -2.36 4.00
N ASP A 149 -19.05 -2.36 2.71
CA ASP A 149 -19.84 -3.44 2.11
C ASP A 149 -19.12 -4.78 2.18
N LEU A 150 -17.82 -4.77 1.94
CA LEU A 150 -17.02 -5.99 2.02
C LEU A 150 -17.07 -6.59 3.43
N LYS A 151 -16.96 -5.75 4.45
CA LYS A 151 -16.99 -6.21 5.83
C LYS A 151 -18.35 -6.78 6.20
N LYS A 152 -19.43 -6.18 5.72
CA LYS A 152 -20.77 -6.70 5.97
C LYS A 152 -20.95 -8.07 5.33
N GLY A 153 -20.43 -8.24 4.14
CA GLY A 153 -20.55 -9.50 3.42
C GLY A 153 -19.74 -10.63 4.03
N SER A 154 -18.76 -10.32 4.87
CA SER A 154 -17.88 -11.35 5.44
C SER A 154 -18.34 -11.87 6.79
N THR A 155 -19.44 -11.40 7.33
CA THR A 155 -19.95 -11.88 8.63
C THR A 155 -20.87 -13.09 8.51
#